data_857b604996f29f4069883d5343e22437
#
_entry.id   857b604996f29f4069883d5343e22437
#
_cell.length_a   1.000
_cell.length_b   1.000
_cell.length_c   1.000
_cell.angle_alpha   90.00
_cell.angle_beta   90.00
_cell.angle_gamma   90.00
#
_symmetry.space_group_name_H-M   'P 1'
#
loop_
_entity.id
_entity.type
_entity.pdbx_description
1 polymer ?
#
loop_
_entity_poly.entity_id
_entity_poly.type
_entity_poly.pdbx_seq_one_letter_code
_entity_poly.pdbx_strand_id
1 'polypeptide(L)'
;PVSCMVVTSASQNSAFRIPTTCLAYPKAAIEQGNYAGYLTCDTNSTPHGKTFATTKNSQAGQEKEIDSFLADYFTSVCGARAQTGEIDTLSALNNAANELRAHDNGSKMVISVISSGLSPTGLLAGSSNLLNADANDIANQLASMGALANFSGIEVHFYGLGQASGEQVIPNSIATKLQSLYPTLVEATGG
;
A
#
# COMPACT_ATOMS: atom_id res chain seq x y z
N PRO A 1 -14.89 12.48 3.88
CA PRO A 1 -13.43 12.72 3.95
C PRO A 1 -12.65 11.42 3.89
N VAL A 2 -11.48 11.44 3.25
CA VAL A 2 -10.61 10.28 3.12
C VAL A 2 -9.17 10.64 3.48
N SER A 3 -8.49 9.76 4.21
CA SER A 3 -7.03 9.72 4.40
C SER A 3 -6.49 8.47 3.74
N CYS A 4 -5.31 8.53 3.12
CA CYS A 4 -4.83 7.41 2.34
C CYS A 4 -3.33 7.19 2.37
N MET A 5 -2.94 5.95 2.09
CA MET A 5 -1.57 5.52 1.82
C MET A 5 -1.50 4.76 0.50
N VAL A 6 -0.45 4.96 -0.26
CA VAL A 6 -0.08 4.15 -1.41
C VAL A 6 1.15 3.32 -1.07
N VAL A 7 1.05 2.01 -1.23
CA VAL A 7 2.14 1.05 -1.04
C VAL A 7 2.54 0.52 -2.40
N THR A 8 3.79 0.68 -2.80
CA THR A 8 4.26 0.26 -4.13
C THR A 8 5.50 -0.61 -4.09
N SER A 9 5.48 -1.70 -4.87
CA SER A 9 6.65 -2.54 -5.14
C SER A 9 7.36 -2.18 -6.45
N ALA A 10 6.99 -1.07 -7.11
CA ALA A 10 7.67 -0.63 -8.30
C ALA A 10 9.18 -0.52 -8.05
N SER A 11 9.99 -1.21 -8.85
CA SER A 11 11.44 -1.22 -8.77
C SER A 11 12.04 -0.68 -10.07
N GLN A 12 13.34 -0.36 -10.05
CA GLN A 12 14.03 0.14 -11.24
C GLN A 12 13.98 -0.85 -12.42
N ASN A 13 13.96 -2.15 -12.10
CA ASN A 13 13.99 -3.24 -13.08
C ASN A 13 12.60 -3.82 -13.38
N SER A 14 11.52 -3.28 -12.80
CA SER A 14 10.19 -3.81 -13.02
C SER A 14 9.40 -2.98 -14.02
N ALA A 15 8.53 -3.64 -14.80
CA ALA A 15 7.52 -3.00 -15.62
C ALA A 15 6.31 -2.50 -14.80
N PHE A 16 6.29 -2.75 -13.49
CA PHE A 16 5.22 -2.32 -12.60
C PHE A 16 5.15 -0.79 -12.59
N ARG A 17 3.97 -0.27 -12.86
CA ARG A 17 3.68 1.17 -12.82
C ARG A 17 2.48 1.39 -11.92
N ILE A 18 2.41 2.55 -11.29
CA ILE A 18 1.26 2.92 -10.47
C ILE A 18 0.09 3.22 -11.40
N PRO A 19 -1.01 2.45 -11.35
CA PRO A 19 -2.20 2.73 -12.12
C PRO A 19 -2.79 4.10 -11.72
N THR A 20 -3.26 4.87 -12.69
CA THR A 20 -3.86 6.19 -12.42
C THR A 20 -5.08 6.11 -11.50
N THR A 21 -5.80 4.99 -11.53
CA THR A 21 -6.94 4.72 -10.63
C THR A 21 -6.55 4.69 -9.15
N CYS A 22 -5.30 4.30 -8.83
CA CYS A 22 -4.78 4.31 -7.46
C CYS A 22 -4.60 5.73 -6.91
N LEU A 23 -4.55 6.73 -7.77
CA LEU A 23 -4.29 8.12 -7.39
C LEU A 23 -5.59 8.91 -7.08
N ALA A 24 -6.75 8.29 -7.24
CA ALA A 24 -8.03 8.93 -6.94
C ALA A 24 -8.19 9.25 -5.44
N TYR A 25 -7.82 8.34 -4.56
CA TYR A 25 -7.88 8.56 -3.12
C TYR A 25 -6.87 9.62 -2.63
N PRO A 26 -5.59 9.58 -3.02
CA PRO A 26 -4.65 10.66 -2.73
C PRO A 26 -5.13 12.03 -3.20
N LYS A 27 -5.68 12.10 -4.41
CA LYS A 27 -6.25 13.34 -4.92
C LYS A 27 -7.35 13.86 -4.00
N ALA A 28 -8.33 13.02 -3.68
CA ALA A 28 -9.43 13.39 -2.79
C ALA A 28 -8.93 13.79 -1.39
N ALA A 29 -7.95 13.09 -0.83
CA ALA A 29 -7.37 13.41 0.46
C ALA A 29 -6.71 14.81 0.46
N ILE A 30 -5.92 15.10 -0.55
CA ILE A 30 -5.25 16.41 -0.69
C ILE A 30 -6.25 17.54 -0.86
N GLU A 31 -7.25 17.36 -1.73
CA GLU A 31 -8.31 18.35 -1.98
C GLU A 31 -9.15 18.63 -0.72
N GLN A 32 -9.29 17.64 0.15
CA GLN A 32 -10.06 17.73 1.40
C GLN A 32 -9.22 18.17 2.62
N GLY A 33 -7.93 18.39 2.45
CA GLY A 33 -7.04 18.75 3.55
C GLY A 33 -6.77 17.61 4.53
N ASN A 34 -6.80 16.37 4.06
CA ASN A 34 -6.54 15.17 4.85
C ASN A 34 -5.14 14.62 4.58
N TYR A 35 -4.78 13.58 5.35
CA TYR A 35 -3.49 12.91 5.21
C TYR A 35 -3.40 12.13 3.89
N ALA A 36 -2.33 12.33 3.15
CA ALA A 36 -1.95 11.52 2.01
C ALA A 36 -0.47 11.15 2.10
N GLY A 37 -0.18 9.87 2.01
CA GLY A 37 1.18 9.35 2.10
C GLY A 37 1.43 8.20 1.13
N TYR A 38 2.68 7.75 1.09
CA TYR A 38 3.10 6.58 0.35
C TYR A 38 4.33 5.95 1.00
N LEU A 39 4.58 4.70 0.69
CA LEU A 39 5.83 4.00 1.00
C LEU A 39 6.12 2.92 -0.05
N THR A 40 7.36 2.50 -0.11
CA THR A 40 7.80 1.38 -0.94
C THR A 40 7.75 0.07 -0.16
N CYS A 41 7.70 -1.07 -0.85
CA CYS A 41 7.66 -2.40 -0.23
C CYS A 41 9.00 -2.89 0.32
N ASP A 42 9.97 -2.01 0.55
CA ASP A 42 11.22 -2.38 1.20
C ASP A 42 10.99 -2.76 2.67
N THR A 43 11.77 -3.69 3.20
CA THR A 43 11.64 -4.21 4.57
C THR A 43 11.63 -3.11 5.64
N ASN A 44 12.40 -2.05 5.43
CA ASN A 44 12.52 -0.90 6.34
C ASN A 44 12.02 0.40 5.71
N SER A 45 11.03 0.33 4.84
CA SER A 45 10.50 1.52 4.18
C SER A 45 9.89 2.49 5.20
N THR A 46 10.31 3.75 5.10
CA THR A 46 9.74 4.83 5.91
C THR A 46 8.54 5.44 5.16
N PRO A 47 7.39 5.63 5.83
CA PRO A 47 6.28 6.35 5.25
C PRO A 47 6.64 7.80 4.92
N HIS A 48 6.22 8.25 3.75
CA HIS A 48 6.30 9.64 3.30
C HIS A 48 4.89 10.17 3.15
N GLY A 49 4.54 11.18 3.91
CA GLY A 49 3.21 11.77 3.82
C GLY A 49 3.04 12.94 4.77
N LYS A 50 1.96 13.64 4.55
CA LYS A 50 1.55 14.77 5.40
C LYS A 50 0.07 15.06 5.23
N THR A 51 -0.46 15.84 6.15
CA THR A 51 -1.75 16.52 5.97
C THR A 51 -1.51 17.80 5.19
N PHE A 52 -2.23 17.94 4.07
CA PHE A 52 -2.11 19.12 3.22
C PHE A 52 -3.05 20.21 3.72
N ALA A 53 -2.51 21.40 3.93
CA ALA A 53 -3.29 22.55 4.36
C ALA A 53 -2.91 23.78 3.53
N THR A 54 -3.93 24.46 3.02
CA THR A 54 -3.73 25.69 2.27
C THR A 54 -3.42 26.85 3.20
N THR A 55 -2.54 27.74 2.77
CA THR A 55 -2.14 28.94 3.53
C THR A 55 -2.74 30.23 2.97
N LYS A 56 -3.33 30.18 1.77
CA LYS A 56 -3.92 31.34 1.09
C LYS A 56 -5.36 31.59 1.54
N ASN A 57 -5.73 32.84 1.60
CA ASN A 57 -7.08 33.27 2.01
C ASN A 57 -8.06 33.36 0.82
N SER A 58 -7.54 33.49 -0.42
CA SER A 58 -8.37 33.55 -1.62
C SER A 58 -8.58 32.17 -2.20
N GLN A 59 -9.77 31.91 -2.73
CA GLN A 59 -10.09 30.63 -3.38
C GLN A 59 -9.08 30.29 -4.50
N ALA A 60 -8.78 31.23 -5.39
CA ALA A 60 -7.83 31.02 -6.46
C ALA A 60 -6.40 30.74 -5.94
N GLY A 61 -6.03 31.28 -4.79
CA GLY A 61 -4.76 30.96 -4.13
C GLY A 61 -4.75 29.57 -3.55
N GLN A 62 -5.85 29.14 -2.92
CA GLN A 62 -5.99 27.79 -2.38
C GLN A 62 -5.97 26.73 -3.48
N GLU A 63 -6.68 26.95 -4.58
CA GLU A 63 -6.70 26.06 -5.76
C GLU A 63 -5.28 25.87 -6.31
N LYS A 64 -4.50 26.94 -6.45
CA LYS A 64 -3.10 26.84 -6.92
C LYS A 64 -2.19 26.06 -5.95
N GLU A 65 -2.38 26.23 -4.64
CA GLU A 65 -1.64 25.44 -3.65
C GLU A 65 -2.02 23.97 -3.71
N ILE A 66 -3.30 23.64 -3.85
CA ILE A 66 -3.79 22.26 -4.01
C ILE A 66 -3.19 21.64 -5.27
N ASP A 67 -3.21 22.34 -6.40
CA ASP A 67 -2.61 21.85 -7.65
C ASP A 67 -1.10 21.59 -7.50
N SER A 68 -0.39 22.47 -6.78
CA SER A 68 1.02 22.27 -6.46
C SER A 68 1.24 21.04 -5.59
N PHE A 69 0.44 20.84 -4.56
CA PHE A 69 0.51 19.67 -3.68
C PHE A 69 0.26 18.37 -4.45
N LEU A 70 -0.74 18.37 -5.34
CA LEU A 70 -1.05 17.22 -6.20
C LEU A 70 0.12 16.88 -7.12
N ALA A 71 0.69 17.89 -7.79
CA ALA A 71 1.83 17.70 -8.68
C ALA A 71 3.05 17.14 -7.94
N ASP A 72 3.38 17.68 -6.77
CA ASP A 72 4.51 17.23 -5.95
C ASP A 72 4.29 15.81 -5.42
N TYR A 73 3.08 15.51 -4.93
CA TYR A 73 2.73 14.18 -4.45
C TYR A 73 2.81 13.13 -5.58
N PHE A 74 2.20 13.41 -6.74
CA PHE A 74 2.19 12.48 -7.86
C PHE A 74 3.59 12.24 -8.43
N THR A 75 4.40 13.28 -8.53
CA THR A 75 5.81 13.14 -8.92
C THR A 75 6.56 12.24 -7.95
N SER A 76 6.37 12.44 -6.65
CA SER A 76 7.06 11.67 -5.60
C SER A 76 6.61 10.20 -5.60
N VAL A 77 5.31 9.92 -5.58
CA VAL A 77 4.80 8.54 -5.49
C VAL A 77 5.06 7.76 -6.77
N CYS A 78 4.89 8.38 -7.94
CA CYS A 78 5.18 7.73 -9.23
C CYS A 78 6.69 7.53 -9.47
N GLY A 79 7.53 8.33 -8.84
CA GLY A 79 8.99 8.20 -8.85
C GLY A 79 9.56 7.24 -7.81
N ALA A 80 8.79 6.88 -6.79
CA ALA A 80 9.24 5.98 -5.73
C ALA A 80 9.58 4.58 -6.28
N ARG A 81 10.68 4.01 -5.82
CA ARG A 81 11.15 2.68 -6.25
C ARG A 81 11.60 1.85 -5.05
N ALA A 82 11.08 0.63 -4.96
CA ALA A 82 11.55 -0.37 -4.02
C ALA A 82 12.90 -0.94 -4.46
N GLN A 83 13.72 -1.33 -3.51
CA GLN A 83 14.98 -2.00 -3.80
C GLN A 83 14.74 -3.47 -4.14
N THR A 84 15.34 -3.94 -5.22
CA THR A 84 15.24 -5.35 -5.63
C THR A 84 15.90 -6.24 -4.58
N GLY A 85 15.18 -7.29 -4.13
CA GLY A 85 15.67 -8.25 -3.13
C GLY A 85 15.31 -7.92 -1.68
N GLU A 86 14.77 -6.74 -1.41
CA GLU A 86 14.33 -6.34 -0.06
C GLU A 86 12.80 -6.17 0.04
N ILE A 87 12.07 -6.69 -0.94
CA ILE A 87 10.62 -6.51 -1.01
C ILE A 87 9.94 -7.37 0.04
N ASP A 88 9.20 -6.71 0.93
CA ASP A 88 8.34 -7.32 1.95
C ASP A 88 7.00 -6.60 1.95
N THR A 89 6.07 -7.10 1.15
CA THR A 89 4.76 -6.47 0.98
C THR A 89 3.94 -6.47 2.27
N LEU A 90 4.02 -7.52 3.09
CA LEU A 90 3.29 -7.57 4.35
C LEU A 90 3.80 -6.51 5.34
N SER A 91 5.11 -6.39 5.49
CA SER A 91 5.71 -5.36 6.37
C SER A 91 5.31 -3.95 5.93
N ALA A 92 5.37 -3.68 4.62
CA ALA A 92 4.95 -2.40 4.05
C ALA A 92 3.47 -2.11 4.29
N LEU A 93 2.60 -3.11 4.12
CA LEU A 93 1.16 -3.00 4.37
C LEU A 93 0.87 -2.71 5.85
N ASN A 94 1.54 -3.41 6.77
CA ASN A 94 1.44 -3.15 8.21
C ASN A 94 1.89 -1.71 8.56
N ASN A 95 3.00 -1.25 7.99
CA ASN A 95 3.51 0.10 8.21
C ASN A 95 2.52 1.16 7.69
N ALA A 96 1.91 0.94 6.54
CA ALA A 96 0.89 1.83 6.00
C ALA A 96 -0.35 1.93 6.91
N ALA A 97 -0.81 0.81 7.46
CA ALA A 97 -1.94 0.79 8.39
C ALA A 97 -1.62 1.55 9.69
N ASN A 98 -0.43 1.32 10.25
CA ASN A 98 0.03 2.02 11.45
C ASN A 98 0.15 3.52 11.22
N GLU A 99 0.66 3.92 10.05
CA GLU A 99 0.77 5.35 9.67
C GLU A 99 -0.59 6.02 9.56
N LEU A 100 -1.57 5.39 8.90
CA LEU A 100 -2.92 5.93 8.82
C LEU A 100 -3.57 6.08 10.21
N ARG A 101 -3.36 5.10 11.09
CA ARG A 101 -3.87 5.17 12.44
C ARG A 101 -3.25 6.31 13.25
N ALA A 102 -1.97 6.57 13.06
CA ALA A 102 -1.30 7.69 13.71
C ALA A 102 -1.86 9.06 13.27
N HIS A 103 -2.47 9.11 12.10
CA HIS A 103 -3.10 10.31 11.52
C HIS A 103 -4.63 10.23 11.45
N ASP A 104 -5.23 9.34 12.23
CA ASP A 104 -6.69 9.19 12.28
C ASP A 104 -7.36 10.46 12.81
N ASN A 105 -8.20 11.03 11.98
CA ASN A 105 -9.00 12.22 12.29
C ASN A 105 -10.50 11.97 12.09
N GLY A 106 -10.92 10.70 12.07
CA GLY A 106 -12.29 10.28 11.80
C GLY A 106 -12.65 10.23 10.31
N SER A 107 -11.70 10.46 9.40
CA SER A 107 -11.92 10.26 7.97
C SER A 107 -11.82 8.77 7.60
N LYS A 108 -12.45 8.41 6.47
CA LYS A 108 -12.27 7.07 5.88
C LYS A 108 -10.80 6.81 5.61
N MET A 109 -10.26 5.68 6.06
CA MET A 109 -8.88 5.29 5.82
C MET A 109 -8.81 4.30 4.66
N VAL A 110 -7.94 4.56 3.68
CA VAL A 110 -7.79 3.74 2.48
C VAL A 110 -6.30 3.46 2.22
N ILE A 111 -5.96 2.20 1.95
CA ILE A 111 -4.64 1.79 1.47
C ILE A 111 -4.78 1.23 0.06
N SER A 112 -3.98 1.73 -0.88
CA SER A 112 -3.83 1.17 -2.22
C SER A 112 -2.48 0.46 -2.31
N VAL A 113 -2.50 -0.86 -2.53
CA VAL A 113 -1.30 -1.70 -2.61
C VAL A 113 -1.04 -2.11 -4.05
N ILE A 114 0.09 -1.68 -4.59
CA ILE A 114 0.53 -2.02 -5.95
C ILE A 114 1.70 -2.99 -5.82
N SER A 115 1.40 -4.29 -5.85
CA SER A 115 2.39 -5.36 -5.68
C SER A 115 1.92 -6.66 -6.30
N SER A 116 2.87 -7.49 -6.76
CA SER A 116 2.58 -8.88 -7.12
C SER A 116 2.23 -9.74 -5.89
N GLY A 117 2.58 -9.29 -4.69
CA GLY A 117 2.47 -10.05 -3.45
C GLY A 117 3.64 -11.02 -3.21
N LEU A 118 4.51 -11.21 -4.18
CA LEU A 118 5.75 -11.98 -3.98
C LEU A 118 6.69 -11.18 -3.09
N SER A 119 7.14 -11.81 -2.02
CA SER A 119 8.10 -11.23 -1.09
C SER A 119 9.30 -12.17 -0.96
N PRO A 120 10.48 -11.80 -1.50
CA PRO A 120 11.70 -12.60 -1.33
C PRO A 120 12.20 -12.55 0.11
N THR A 121 11.76 -11.59 0.90
CA THR A 121 12.11 -11.42 2.32
C THR A 121 10.85 -11.34 3.19
N GLY A 122 11.02 -11.46 4.50
CA GLY A 122 9.93 -11.34 5.47
C GLY A 122 9.19 -12.64 5.76
N LEU A 123 8.09 -12.52 6.50
CA LEU A 123 7.32 -13.67 7.01
C LEU A 123 6.62 -14.48 5.93
N LEU A 124 6.34 -13.88 4.78
CA LEU A 124 5.72 -14.54 3.63
C LEU A 124 6.74 -14.95 2.56
N ALA A 125 8.03 -14.95 2.87
CA ALA A 125 9.06 -15.40 1.96
C ALA A 125 8.97 -16.91 1.73
N GLY A 126 9.20 -17.34 0.48
CA GLY A 126 9.20 -18.74 0.10
C GLY A 126 7.86 -19.23 -0.46
N SER A 127 7.82 -19.37 -1.79
CA SER A 127 6.61 -19.79 -2.52
C SER A 127 6.13 -21.21 -2.16
N SER A 128 7.03 -22.13 -1.77
CA SER A 128 6.67 -23.50 -1.39
C SER A 128 5.81 -23.55 -0.12
N ASN A 129 6.07 -22.68 0.86
CA ASN A 129 5.28 -22.59 2.08
C ASN A 129 3.87 -22.03 1.80
N LEU A 130 3.76 -21.09 0.87
CA LEU A 130 2.49 -20.49 0.48
C LEU A 130 1.57 -21.51 -0.25
N LEU A 131 2.13 -22.46 -1.01
CA LEU A 131 1.37 -23.46 -1.73
C LEU A 131 0.72 -24.50 -0.81
N ASN A 132 1.38 -24.85 0.29
CA ASN A 132 0.99 -25.97 1.14
C ASN A 132 0.13 -25.57 2.34
N ALA A 133 -0.05 -24.29 2.61
CA ALA A 133 -0.83 -23.79 3.73
C ALA A 133 -2.14 -23.13 3.27
N ASP A 134 -3.20 -23.29 4.04
CA ASP A 134 -4.46 -22.54 3.84
C ASP A 134 -4.27 -21.07 4.19
N ALA A 135 -4.94 -20.17 3.45
CA ALA A 135 -4.82 -18.72 3.69
C ALA A 135 -5.32 -18.31 5.09
N ASN A 136 -6.38 -18.93 5.59
CA ASN A 136 -6.90 -18.67 6.93
C ASN A 136 -5.94 -19.16 8.01
N ASP A 137 -5.30 -20.31 7.81
CA ASP A 137 -4.30 -20.84 8.77
C ASP A 137 -3.09 -19.91 8.84
N ILE A 138 -2.60 -19.41 7.71
CA ILE A 138 -1.53 -18.41 7.66
C ILE A 138 -1.96 -17.13 8.39
N ALA A 139 -3.14 -16.61 8.10
CA ALA A 139 -3.67 -15.40 8.72
C ALA A 139 -3.81 -15.55 10.23
N ASN A 140 -4.36 -16.66 10.70
CA ASN A 140 -4.52 -16.97 12.13
C ASN A 140 -3.17 -17.08 12.83
N GLN A 141 -2.20 -17.73 12.21
CA GLN A 141 -0.85 -17.85 12.76
C GLN A 141 -0.18 -16.47 12.88
N LEU A 142 -0.23 -15.65 11.83
CA LEU A 142 0.36 -14.30 11.84
C LEU A 142 -0.34 -13.39 12.85
N ALA A 143 -1.67 -13.46 12.95
CA ALA A 143 -2.43 -12.71 13.94
C ALA A 143 -2.05 -13.12 15.38
N SER A 144 -1.92 -14.42 15.67
CA SER A 144 -1.53 -14.91 16.98
C SER A 144 -0.10 -14.53 17.38
N MET A 145 0.78 -14.35 16.40
CA MET A 145 2.15 -13.86 16.60
C MET A 145 2.23 -12.32 16.78
N GLY A 146 1.12 -11.60 16.63
CA GLY A 146 1.15 -10.14 16.59
C GLY A 146 1.82 -9.55 15.35
N ALA A 147 1.89 -10.32 14.26
CA ALA A 147 2.57 -9.94 13.03
C ALA A 147 1.67 -9.19 12.02
N LEU A 148 0.40 -8.99 12.34
CA LEU A 148 -0.55 -8.21 11.54
C LEU A 148 -0.89 -6.90 12.25
N ALA A 149 -0.90 -5.81 11.49
CA ALA A 149 -1.44 -4.54 11.96
C ALA A 149 -2.95 -4.64 12.20
N ASN A 150 -3.51 -3.68 12.92
CA ASN A 150 -4.96 -3.56 13.06
C ASN A 150 -5.52 -2.86 11.81
N PHE A 151 -6.21 -3.63 10.96
CA PHE A 151 -6.87 -3.12 9.74
C PHE A 151 -8.33 -2.72 9.96
N SER A 152 -8.87 -2.83 11.17
CA SER A 152 -10.26 -2.46 11.45
C SER A 152 -10.57 -1.03 10.99
N GLY A 153 -11.59 -0.86 10.13
CA GLY A 153 -11.98 0.41 9.55
C GLY A 153 -11.02 0.97 8.49
N ILE A 154 -10.07 0.16 8.02
CA ILE A 154 -9.20 0.50 6.89
C ILE A 154 -9.64 -0.31 5.68
N GLU A 155 -10.00 0.37 4.59
CA GLU A 155 -10.28 -0.25 3.31
C GLU A 155 -8.97 -0.46 2.54
N VAL A 156 -8.71 -1.67 2.06
CA VAL A 156 -7.47 -2.00 1.35
C VAL A 156 -7.79 -2.48 -0.06
N HIS A 157 -7.19 -1.82 -1.05
CA HIS A 157 -7.29 -2.17 -2.46
C HIS A 157 -5.98 -2.74 -2.96
N PHE A 158 -6.02 -3.93 -3.53
CA PHE A 158 -4.86 -4.59 -4.12
C PHE A 158 -4.88 -4.50 -5.63
N TYR A 159 -3.75 -4.12 -6.19
CA TYR A 159 -3.53 -4.00 -7.64
C TYR A 159 -2.32 -4.85 -8.02
N GLY A 160 -2.54 -5.84 -8.87
CA GLY A 160 -1.49 -6.67 -9.45
C GLY A 160 -1.09 -7.91 -8.67
N LEU A 161 -1.85 -8.32 -7.64
CA LEU A 161 -1.58 -9.58 -6.93
C LEU A 161 -1.53 -10.77 -7.90
N GLY A 162 -0.44 -11.55 -7.83
CA GLY A 162 -0.21 -12.68 -8.69
C GLY A 162 0.15 -12.33 -10.14
N GLN A 163 0.35 -11.05 -10.45
CA GLN A 163 0.80 -10.61 -11.78
C GLN A 163 2.32 -10.48 -11.81
N ALA A 164 2.91 -11.01 -12.89
CA ALA A 164 4.35 -10.86 -13.12
C ALA A 164 4.72 -9.42 -13.45
N SER A 165 5.86 -8.99 -12.97
CA SER A 165 6.49 -7.74 -13.38
C SER A 165 7.75 -8.04 -14.20
N GLY A 166 7.82 -7.53 -15.43
CA GLY A 166 8.94 -7.79 -16.32
C GLY A 166 8.98 -9.23 -16.85
N GLU A 167 10.14 -9.86 -16.85
CA GLU A 167 10.36 -11.21 -17.35
C GLU A 167 9.99 -12.33 -16.35
N GLN A 168 9.59 -11.95 -15.15
CA GLN A 168 9.25 -12.92 -14.11
C GLN A 168 7.91 -13.58 -14.40
N VAL A 169 7.87 -14.90 -14.44
CA VAL A 169 6.65 -15.70 -14.57
C VAL A 169 6.21 -16.20 -13.20
N ILE A 170 4.96 -15.89 -12.83
CA ILE A 170 4.35 -16.41 -11.60
C ILE A 170 3.45 -17.59 -11.98
N PRO A 171 3.69 -18.81 -11.46
CA PRO A 171 2.79 -19.95 -11.69
C PRO A 171 1.36 -19.64 -11.22
N ASN A 172 0.36 -20.11 -11.97
CA ASN A 172 -1.06 -19.86 -11.67
C ASN A 172 -1.46 -20.27 -10.25
N SER A 173 -0.92 -21.36 -9.73
CA SER A 173 -1.18 -21.83 -8.36
C SER A 173 -0.69 -20.82 -7.31
N ILE A 174 0.47 -20.22 -7.53
CA ILE A 174 1.01 -19.15 -6.68
C ILE A 174 0.17 -17.87 -6.82
N ALA A 175 -0.15 -17.47 -8.07
CA ALA A 175 -0.95 -16.29 -8.33
C ALA A 175 -2.31 -16.35 -7.62
N THR A 176 -3.02 -17.48 -7.76
CA THR A 176 -4.31 -17.70 -7.08
C THR A 176 -4.16 -17.64 -5.56
N LYS A 177 -3.10 -18.21 -5.02
CA LYS A 177 -2.83 -18.17 -3.57
C LYS A 177 -2.60 -16.77 -3.08
N LEU A 178 -1.79 -15.96 -3.77
CA LEU A 178 -1.53 -14.57 -3.40
C LEU A 178 -2.80 -13.71 -3.45
N GLN A 179 -3.65 -13.92 -4.46
CA GLN A 179 -4.93 -13.21 -4.62
C GLN A 179 -5.92 -13.51 -3.49
N SER A 180 -5.86 -14.69 -2.87
CA SER A 180 -6.70 -15.03 -1.72
C SER A 180 -6.04 -14.69 -0.39
N LEU A 181 -4.72 -14.80 -0.27
CA LEU A 181 -3.99 -14.64 0.98
C LEU A 181 -4.05 -13.20 1.52
N TYR A 182 -3.66 -12.21 0.72
CA TYR A 182 -3.57 -10.84 1.19
C TYR A 182 -4.91 -10.25 1.67
N PRO A 183 -6.04 -10.41 0.93
CA PRO A 183 -7.34 -10.03 1.47
C PRO A 183 -7.66 -10.73 2.80
N THR A 184 -7.39 -12.04 2.91
CA THR A 184 -7.62 -12.80 4.14
C THR A 184 -6.79 -12.27 5.32
N LEU A 185 -5.54 -11.83 5.08
CA LEU A 185 -4.71 -11.21 6.12
C LEU A 185 -5.32 -9.89 6.64
N VAL A 186 -5.86 -9.08 5.75
CA VAL A 186 -6.52 -7.82 6.11
C VAL A 186 -7.81 -8.09 6.89
N GLU A 187 -8.66 -8.99 6.40
CA GLU A 187 -9.93 -9.38 7.03
C GLU A 187 -9.73 -9.99 8.42
N ALA A 188 -8.62 -10.71 8.64
CA ALA A 188 -8.31 -11.34 9.93
C ALA A 188 -8.21 -10.35 11.10
N THR A 189 -7.99 -9.07 10.84
CA THR A 189 -7.93 -8.00 11.84
C THR A 189 -8.98 -6.90 11.62
N GLY A 190 -10.00 -7.18 10.80
CA GLY A 190 -11.24 -6.39 10.67
C GLY A 190 -11.22 -5.32 9.59
N GLY A 191 -10.34 -5.42 8.62
CA GLY A 191 -10.31 -4.57 7.42
C GLY A 191 -11.31 -4.98 6.35
#